data_34f26be830b3ff031526c2a033791f0d
#
_entry.id   34f26be830b3ff031526c2a033791f0d
#
_cell.length_a   1.000
_cell.length_b   1.000
_cell.length_c   1.000
_cell.angle_alpha   90.00
_cell.angle_beta   90.00
_cell.angle_gamma   90.00
#
_symmetry.space_group_name_H-M   'P 1'
#
loop_
_entity.id
_entity.type
_entity.pdbx_description
1 polymer ?
#
loop_
_entity_poly.entity_id
_entity_poly.type
_entity_poly.pdbx_seq_one_letter_code
_entity_poly.pdbx_strand_id
1 'polypeptide(L)'
;MDFSLTDDQKALAAAAADFSRAELADHAADWDATSHFPVDVIRRAGEAGFLGIYTPEEHGGLGLSRLEASLIFEQLSQGCVATTAYLTIHNMVTWMIASWGDDALREAWVPAMVAGEALGSYCLTEPGAGSDAASLRTKAVRDGDDYVISGSKMFISGAGATEVLVVMARTGAPDSGAGGVSAIVVPADAAGVEYGKNEEKMGWKSQPTRLVSFDGVRVPVTNRLGAEGEGFKFAMKGLDGGRLNIASCSLGAAQQALTLSRDYLAERKQFGRDLSSFQALQFKLADMASELTAARLMVRHAAWRLDQNDPEATAHCAMAKRFATDMGFNVCNEALQLHGGYGYIREYPLERLVRDTRVHQILEGTNEIMRLIVARRLLADGVIESLQ
;
A
#
# COMPACT_ATOMS: atom_id res chain seq x y z
N MET A 1 5.82 -22.04 -19.34
CA MET A 1 5.61 -21.01 -18.28
C MET A 1 4.97 -21.76 -17.12
N ASP A 2 5.60 -21.80 -15.97
CA ASP A 2 5.05 -22.42 -14.75
C ASP A 2 4.42 -21.34 -13.88
N PHE A 3 3.15 -21.48 -13.55
CA PHE A 3 2.39 -20.58 -12.67
C PHE A 3 2.26 -21.13 -11.24
N SER A 4 2.87 -22.30 -10.97
CA SER A 4 2.84 -22.91 -9.64
C SER A 4 3.70 -22.13 -8.67
N LEU A 5 3.22 -21.97 -7.45
CA LEU A 5 4.03 -21.44 -6.36
C LEU A 5 5.03 -22.50 -5.90
N THR A 6 6.24 -22.08 -5.58
CA THR A 6 7.23 -22.94 -4.91
C THR A 6 6.74 -23.32 -3.51
N ASP A 7 7.37 -24.31 -2.89
CA ASP A 7 6.99 -24.73 -1.54
C ASP A 7 7.29 -23.64 -0.50
N ASP A 8 8.38 -22.88 -0.67
CA ASP A 8 8.69 -21.72 0.16
C ASP A 8 7.64 -20.62 0.02
N GLN A 9 7.21 -20.31 -1.20
CA GLN A 9 6.14 -19.32 -1.46
C GLN A 9 4.80 -19.75 -0.84
N LYS A 10 4.48 -21.06 -0.90
CA LYS A 10 3.30 -21.60 -0.21
C LYS A 10 3.42 -21.48 1.31
N ALA A 11 4.60 -21.74 1.87
CA ALA A 11 4.86 -21.62 3.31
C ALA A 11 4.73 -20.15 3.78
N LEU A 12 5.29 -19.19 3.03
CA LEU A 12 5.15 -17.76 3.30
C LEU A 12 3.69 -17.32 3.27
N ALA A 13 2.95 -17.72 2.24
CA ALA A 13 1.53 -17.43 2.14
C ALA A 13 0.72 -18.05 3.29
N ALA A 14 1.05 -19.29 3.69
CA ALA A 14 0.40 -19.94 4.83
C ALA A 14 0.67 -19.22 6.15
N ALA A 15 1.91 -18.83 6.42
CA ALA A 15 2.28 -18.06 7.62
C ALA A 15 1.54 -16.72 7.68
N ALA A 16 1.46 -16.00 6.55
CA ALA A 16 0.70 -14.76 6.47
C ALA A 16 -0.80 -14.98 6.68
N ALA A 17 -1.37 -16.07 6.14
CA ALA A 17 -2.77 -16.42 6.35
C ALA A 17 -3.06 -16.79 7.82
N ASP A 18 -2.14 -17.48 8.48
CA ASP A 18 -2.27 -17.83 9.91
C ASP A 18 -2.25 -16.57 10.78
N PHE A 19 -1.29 -15.66 10.53
CA PHE A 19 -1.24 -14.36 11.21
C PHE A 19 -2.52 -13.53 10.94
N SER A 20 -2.97 -13.50 9.71
CA SER A 20 -4.19 -12.78 9.32
C SER A 20 -5.41 -13.26 10.09
N ARG A 21 -5.58 -14.58 10.24
CA ARG A 21 -6.69 -15.14 11.01
C ARG A 21 -6.56 -14.88 12.51
N ALA A 22 -5.36 -15.09 13.07
CA ALA A 22 -5.13 -15.00 14.50
C ALA A 22 -5.16 -13.56 15.03
N GLU A 23 -4.59 -12.61 14.26
CA GLU A 23 -4.28 -11.28 14.78
C GLU A 23 -5.10 -10.15 14.12
N LEU A 24 -5.70 -10.38 12.95
CA LEU A 24 -6.38 -9.31 12.22
C LEU A 24 -7.89 -9.52 12.08
N ALA A 25 -8.33 -10.72 11.70
CA ALA A 25 -9.69 -10.95 11.22
C ALA A 25 -10.75 -10.66 12.29
N ASP A 26 -10.56 -11.16 13.50
CA ASP A 26 -11.54 -11.04 14.60
C ASP A 26 -11.65 -9.61 15.16
N HIS A 27 -10.63 -8.78 14.92
CA HIS A 27 -10.55 -7.43 15.47
C HIS A 27 -10.90 -6.33 14.45
N ALA A 28 -10.87 -6.62 13.16
CA ALA A 28 -11.00 -5.64 12.09
C ALA A 28 -12.31 -4.84 12.14
N ALA A 29 -13.42 -5.45 12.58
CA ALA A 29 -14.71 -4.77 12.72
C ALA A 29 -14.70 -3.74 13.85
N ASP A 30 -14.12 -4.09 14.99
CA ASP A 30 -14.00 -3.20 16.15
C ASP A 30 -13.05 -2.05 15.88
N TRP A 31 -11.91 -2.31 15.26
CA TRP A 31 -10.96 -1.27 14.85
C TRP A 31 -11.56 -0.27 13.85
N ASP A 32 -12.36 -0.76 12.87
CA ASP A 32 -13.09 0.13 11.96
C ASP A 32 -14.12 0.99 12.70
N ALA A 33 -14.90 0.37 13.61
CA ALA A 33 -15.95 1.06 14.34
C ALA A 33 -15.41 2.15 15.29
N THR A 34 -14.26 1.88 15.93
CA THR A 34 -13.63 2.77 16.91
C THR A 34 -12.55 3.67 16.33
N SER A 35 -12.20 3.48 15.04
CA SER A 35 -11.06 4.13 14.39
C SER A 35 -9.74 3.87 15.14
N HIS A 36 -9.59 2.66 15.67
CA HIS A 36 -8.42 2.24 16.43
C HIS A 36 -7.26 1.86 15.50
N PHE A 37 -6.07 2.38 15.78
CA PHE A 37 -4.83 1.99 15.10
C PHE A 37 -4.11 0.94 15.96
N PRO A 38 -4.04 -0.33 15.52
CA PRO A 38 -3.57 -1.44 16.33
C PRO A 38 -2.04 -1.54 16.34
N VAL A 39 -1.36 -0.59 16.95
CA VAL A 39 0.12 -0.50 17.00
C VAL A 39 0.74 -1.75 17.60
N ASP A 40 0.12 -2.35 18.61
CA ASP A 40 0.56 -3.58 19.24
C ASP A 40 0.54 -4.79 18.27
N VAL A 41 -0.49 -4.90 17.45
CA VAL A 41 -0.59 -5.94 16.41
C VAL A 41 0.43 -5.69 15.29
N ILE A 42 0.64 -4.42 14.91
CA ILE A 42 1.65 -4.04 13.92
C ILE A 42 3.06 -4.42 14.42
N ARG A 43 3.36 -4.24 15.70
CA ARG A 43 4.62 -4.67 16.30
C ARG A 43 4.80 -6.19 16.25
N ARG A 44 3.74 -6.96 16.56
CA ARG A 44 3.77 -8.43 16.38
C ARG A 44 3.95 -8.84 14.92
N ALA A 45 3.47 -8.07 13.96
CA ALA A 45 3.77 -8.30 12.55
C ALA A 45 5.27 -8.10 12.24
N GLY A 46 5.96 -7.22 12.96
CA GLY A 46 7.43 -7.08 12.91
C GLY A 46 8.14 -8.33 13.42
N GLU A 47 7.72 -8.89 14.57
CA GLU A 47 8.25 -10.16 15.10
C GLU A 47 8.08 -11.32 14.12
N ALA A 48 7.02 -11.29 13.32
CA ALA A 48 6.76 -12.27 12.24
C ALA A 48 7.49 -11.93 10.92
N GLY A 49 8.29 -10.86 10.86
CA GLY A 49 9.03 -10.43 9.67
C GLY A 49 8.24 -9.59 8.66
N PHE A 50 6.96 -9.31 8.92
CA PHE A 50 6.09 -8.63 7.96
C PHE A 50 6.28 -7.11 7.87
N LEU A 51 7.25 -6.53 8.60
CA LEU A 51 7.63 -5.11 8.50
C LEU A 51 8.92 -4.85 7.71
N GLY A 52 9.64 -5.90 7.32
CA GLY A 52 10.85 -5.84 6.51
C GLY A 52 10.87 -6.83 5.35
N ILE A 53 9.74 -7.10 4.70
CA ILE A 53 9.56 -8.19 3.73
C ILE A 53 10.59 -8.13 2.61
N TYR A 54 10.76 -6.99 1.95
CA TYR A 54 11.71 -6.79 0.85
C TYR A 54 12.86 -5.82 1.20
N THR A 55 13.05 -5.56 2.49
CA THR A 55 14.27 -4.93 3.01
C THR A 55 15.40 -5.94 2.97
N PRO A 56 16.63 -5.57 2.52
CA PRO A 56 17.75 -6.50 2.43
C PRO A 56 18.07 -7.19 3.76
N GLU A 57 18.51 -8.46 3.70
CA GLU A 57 18.87 -9.25 4.89
C GLU A 57 20.02 -8.63 5.68
N GLU A 58 20.99 -8.01 5.00
CA GLU A 58 22.12 -7.30 5.61
C GLU A 58 21.71 -6.13 6.49
N HIS A 59 20.46 -5.65 6.34
CA HIS A 59 19.85 -4.60 7.16
C HIS A 59 18.74 -5.15 8.08
N GLY A 60 18.68 -6.47 8.27
CA GLY A 60 17.72 -7.14 9.17
C GLY A 60 16.37 -7.47 8.56
N GLY A 61 16.13 -7.18 7.27
CA GLY A 61 14.91 -7.57 6.56
C GLY A 61 14.91 -9.03 6.12
N LEU A 62 13.84 -9.46 5.46
CA LEU A 62 13.74 -10.82 4.90
C LEU A 62 14.35 -10.95 3.50
N GLY A 63 14.71 -9.86 2.83
CA GLY A 63 15.28 -9.87 1.48
C GLY A 63 14.38 -10.51 0.40
N LEU A 64 13.08 -10.65 0.67
CA LEU A 64 12.16 -11.32 -0.24
C LEU A 64 11.87 -10.46 -1.48
N SER A 65 11.44 -11.10 -2.56
CA SER A 65 11.05 -10.45 -3.79
C SER A 65 9.68 -9.72 -3.68
N ARG A 66 9.36 -8.90 -4.66
CA ARG A 66 8.03 -8.26 -4.77
C ARG A 66 6.94 -9.27 -5.06
N LEU A 67 7.27 -10.38 -5.71
CA LEU A 67 6.34 -11.49 -5.90
C LEU A 67 5.94 -12.10 -4.57
N GLU A 68 6.89 -12.43 -3.69
CA GLU A 68 6.60 -12.98 -2.36
C GLU A 68 5.89 -11.96 -1.47
N ALA A 69 6.28 -10.69 -1.52
CA ALA A 69 5.55 -9.62 -0.84
C ALA A 69 4.08 -9.55 -1.27
N SER A 70 3.80 -9.72 -2.57
CA SER A 70 2.41 -9.73 -3.07
C SER A 70 1.59 -10.89 -2.51
N LEU A 71 2.20 -12.07 -2.34
CA LEU A 71 1.55 -13.23 -1.72
C LEU A 71 1.22 -12.98 -0.25
N ILE A 72 2.17 -12.41 0.50
CA ILE A 72 2.01 -12.07 1.92
C ILE A 72 0.88 -11.04 2.10
N PHE A 73 0.94 -9.91 1.38
CA PHE A 73 -0.08 -8.86 1.51
C PHE A 73 -1.47 -9.30 1.06
N GLU A 74 -1.57 -10.17 0.06
CA GLU A 74 -2.85 -10.76 -0.33
C GLU A 74 -3.47 -11.55 0.82
N GLN A 75 -2.68 -12.32 1.58
CA GLN A 75 -3.19 -13.10 2.72
C GLN A 75 -3.53 -12.22 3.92
N LEU A 76 -2.65 -11.28 4.29
CA LEU A 76 -2.88 -10.38 5.41
C LEU A 76 -4.16 -9.53 5.22
N SER A 77 -4.42 -9.05 4.02
CA SER A 77 -5.56 -8.19 3.73
C SER A 77 -6.91 -8.91 3.73
N GLN A 78 -6.94 -10.24 3.72
CA GLN A 78 -8.17 -10.98 3.98
C GLN A 78 -8.69 -10.77 5.41
N GLY A 79 -7.81 -10.58 6.40
CA GLY A 79 -8.19 -10.27 7.77
C GLY A 79 -8.56 -8.79 7.95
N CYS A 80 -7.66 -7.88 7.59
CA CYS A 80 -7.89 -6.43 7.68
C CYS A 80 -7.20 -5.66 6.55
N VAL A 81 -7.99 -5.13 5.64
CA VAL A 81 -7.50 -4.34 4.50
C VAL A 81 -6.75 -3.09 4.96
N ALA A 82 -7.33 -2.33 5.89
CA ALA A 82 -6.80 -1.05 6.33
C ALA A 82 -5.46 -1.19 7.07
N THR A 83 -5.34 -2.17 7.98
CA THR A 83 -4.09 -2.45 8.69
C THR A 83 -3.02 -2.96 7.74
N THR A 84 -3.36 -3.89 6.84
CA THR A 84 -2.40 -4.40 5.84
C THR A 84 -1.92 -3.28 4.92
N ALA A 85 -2.79 -2.38 4.51
CA ALA A 85 -2.40 -1.22 3.70
C ALA A 85 -1.37 -0.34 4.44
N TYR A 86 -1.49 -0.15 5.75
CA TYR A 86 -0.45 0.54 6.52
C TYR A 86 0.87 -0.25 6.54
N LEU A 87 0.82 -1.58 6.72
CA LEU A 87 2.03 -2.42 6.67
C LEU A 87 2.76 -2.25 5.33
N THR A 88 2.04 -2.09 4.23
CA THR A 88 2.65 -1.86 2.90
C THR A 88 3.40 -0.54 2.83
N ILE A 89 2.86 0.53 3.43
CA ILE A 89 3.48 1.85 3.48
C ILE A 89 4.74 1.80 4.35
N HIS A 90 4.65 1.17 5.52
CA HIS A 90 5.80 0.99 6.41
C HIS A 90 6.94 0.24 5.71
N ASN A 91 6.65 -0.89 5.06
CA ASN A 91 7.64 -1.64 4.28
C ASN A 91 8.31 -0.79 3.20
N MET A 92 7.55 0.06 2.50
CA MET A 92 8.09 0.96 1.49
C MET A 92 9.05 1.98 2.11
N VAL A 93 8.69 2.60 3.23
CA VAL A 93 9.52 3.57 3.95
C VAL A 93 10.80 2.92 4.45
N THR A 94 10.71 1.76 5.09
CA THR A 94 11.85 0.98 5.57
C THR A 94 12.81 0.64 4.44
N TRP A 95 12.29 0.12 3.33
CA TRP A 95 13.06 -0.18 2.13
C TRP A 95 13.72 1.05 1.51
N MET A 96 13.04 2.21 1.50
CA MET A 96 13.62 3.45 0.98
C MET A 96 14.84 3.88 1.81
N ILE A 97 14.77 3.82 3.13
CA ILE A 97 15.90 4.15 4.00
C ILE A 97 17.03 3.14 3.82
N ALA A 98 16.71 1.84 3.79
CA ALA A 98 17.68 0.77 3.56
C ALA A 98 18.40 0.91 2.21
N SER A 99 17.68 1.29 1.14
CA SER A 99 18.23 1.35 -0.22
C SER A 99 19.09 2.60 -0.47
N TRP A 100 18.74 3.75 0.12
CA TRP A 100 19.32 5.04 -0.26
C TRP A 100 19.85 5.88 0.92
N GLY A 101 19.67 5.45 2.16
CA GLY A 101 20.31 6.03 3.33
C GLY A 101 21.82 5.78 3.29
N ASP A 102 22.62 6.61 3.94
CA ASP A 102 23.99 6.25 4.29
C ASP A 102 24.01 5.23 5.45
N ASP A 103 25.18 4.72 5.79
CA ASP A 103 25.30 3.67 6.80
C ASP A 103 24.79 4.14 8.18
N ALA A 104 25.07 5.38 8.56
CA ALA A 104 24.63 5.93 9.85
C ALA A 104 23.09 6.03 9.91
N LEU A 105 22.46 6.44 8.81
CA LEU A 105 21.01 6.56 8.74
C LEU A 105 20.31 5.19 8.71
N ARG A 106 20.92 4.21 8.02
CA ARG A 106 20.46 2.81 8.03
C ARG A 106 20.53 2.21 9.43
N GLU A 107 21.68 2.33 10.08
CA GLU A 107 21.89 1.80 11.44
C GLU A 107 20.94 2.44 12.46
N ALA A 108 20.64 3.73 12.30
CA ALA A 108 19.76 4.44 13.21
C ALA A 108 18.29 4.01 13.12
N TRP A 109 17.81 3.64 11.93
CA TRP A 109 16.38 3.45 11.72
C TRP A 109 15.96 2.04 11.28
N VAL A 110 16.69 1.41 10.36
CA VAL A 110 16.20 0.19 9.70
C VAL A 110 15.99 -0.98 10.67
N PRO A 111 16.91 -1.29 11.61
CA PRO A 111 16.69 -2.39 12.56
C PRO A 111 15.43 -2.20 13.42
N ALA A 112 15.24 -1.00 13.97
CA ALA A 112 14.07 -0.69 14.79
C ALA A 112 12.77 -0.72 13.97
N MET A 113 12.82 -0.32 12.70
CA MET A 113 11.66 -0.37 11.81
C MET A 113 11.29 -1.79 11.42
N VAL A 114 12.26 -2.63 11.10
CA VAL A 114 12.03 -4.05 10.78
C VAL A 114 11.46 -4.80 11.99
N ALA A 115 11.96 -4.50 13.20
CA ALA A 115 11.46 -5.07 14.46
C ALA A 115 10.08 -4.52 14.89
N GLY A 116 9.58 -3.44 14.26
CA GLY A 116 8.34 -2.77 14.66
C GLY A 116 8.47 -1.87 15.90
N GLU A 117 9.70 -1.60 16.35
CA GLU A 117 9.98 -0.67 17.45
C GLU A 117 9.80 0.78 17.01
N ALA A 118 10.08 1.08 15.73
CA ALA A 118 9.81 2.36 15.09
C ALA A 118 8.93 2.16 13.85
N LEU A 119 7.87 2.95 13.74
CA LEU A 119 6.95 2.91 12.60
C LEU A 119 7.20 4.10 11.66
N GLY A 120 6.97 3.90 10.36
CA GLY A 120 7.26 4.89 9.33
C GLY A 120 6.03 5.41 8.60
N SER A 121 6.10 6.68 8.19
CA SER A 121 5.12 7.32 7.31
C SER A 121 5.79 7.91 6.07
N TYR A 122 5.09 7.85 4.94
CA TYR A 122 5.52 8.40 3.66
C TYR A 122 4.85 9.73 3.35
N CYS A 123 5.63 10.78 3.20
CA CYS A 123 5.16 12.17 3.09
C CYS A 123 5.45 12.75 1.69
N LEU A 124 4.62 12.40 0.68
CA LEU A 124 4.71 12.92 -0.68
C LEU A 124 3.65 13.98 -0.96
N THR A 125 2.38 13.60 -0.85
CA THR A 125 1.20 14.37 -1.27
C THR A 125 1.06 15.68 -0.50
N GLU A 126 0.70 16.76 -1.20
CA GLU A 126 0.38 18.07 -0.62
C GLU A 126 -1.05 18.48 -0.94
N PRO A 127 -1.64 19.44 -0.23
CA PRO A 127 -2.98 19.96 -0.55
C PRO A 127 -3.13 20.43 -2.01
N GLY A 128 -2.05 20.94 -2.60
CA GLY A 128 -2.01 21.42 -4.00
C GLY A 128 -1.32 20.50 -4.99
N ALA A 129 -0.79 19.34 -4.58
CA ALA A 129 0.01 18.44 -5.42
C ALA A 129 -0.28 16.97 -5.06
N GLY A 130 -1.29 16.39 -5.69
CA GLY A 130 -1.62 14.97 -5.61
C GLY A 130 -1.11 14.21 -6.84
N SER A 131 -1.92 14.09 -7.89
CA SER A 131 -1.54 13.44 -9.14
C SER A 131 -0.36 14.12 -9.86
N ASP A 132 -0.25 15.44 -9.74
CA ASP A 132 0.92 16.21 -10.17
C ASP A 132 1.95 16.33 -9.04
N ALA A 133 2.50 15.19 -8.60
CA ALA A 133 3.41 15.12 -7.47
C ALA A 133 4.72 15.91 -7.68
N ALA A 134 5.16 16.11 -8.93
CA ALA A 134 6.35 16.90 -9.23
C ALA A 134 6.18 18.40 -8.92
N SER A 135 4.94 18.89 -8.76
CA SER A 135 4.62 20.27 -8.43
C SER A 135 4.64 20.57 -6.91
N LEU A 136 5.08 19.63 -6.08
CA LEU A 136 5.18 19.81 -4.63
C LEU A 136 5.98 21.06 -4.24
N ARG A 137 5.55 21.73 -3.15
CA ARG A 137 6.07 23.04 -2.69
C ARG A 137 6.74 23.01 -1.33
N THR A 138 6.58 21.95 -0.53
CA THR A 138 7.35 21.78 0.70
C THR A 138 8.82 21.93 0.37
N LYS A 139 9.50 22.88 0.98
CA LYS A 139 10.91 23.20 0.70
C LYS A 139 11.82 22.72 1.82
N ALA A 140 13.05 22.36 1.47
CA ALA A 140 14.13 22.09 2.39
C ALA A 140 15.31 22.97 1.97
N VAL A 141 15.58 24.01 2.75
CA VAL A 141 16.67 24.96 2.48
C VAL A 141 17.89 24.57 3.31
N ARG A 142 19.03 24.43 2.65
CA ARG A 142 20.28 24.14 3.36
C ARG A 142 20.73 25.37 4.17
N ASP A 143 21.02 25.16 5.46
CA ASP A 143 21.55 26.15 6.39
C ASP A 143 22.70 25.51 7.20
N GLY A 144 23.91 25.70 6.72
CA GLY A 144 25.12 25.03 7.27
C GLY A 144 25.06 23.52 7.02
N ASP A 145 25.08 22.77 8.11
CA ASP A 145 25.03 21.29 8.10
C ASP A 145 23.61 20.74 8.28
N ASP A 146 22.60 21.61 8.24
CA ASP A 146 21.18 21.23 8.36
C ASP A 146 20.38 21.57 7.09
N TYR A 147 19.27 20.87 6.91
CA TYR A 147 18.12 21.34 6.15
C TYR A 147 17.08 21.98 7.07
N VAL A 148 16.51 23.10 6.65
CA VAL A 148 15.34 23.74 7.25
C VAL A 148 14.14 23.46 6.38
N ILE A 149 13.21 22.62 6.89
CA ILE A 149 12.04 22.16 6.16
C ILE A 149 10.83 23.00 6.52
N SER A 150 10.11 23.51 5.50
CA SER A 150 8.87 24.30 5.67
C SER A 150 7.86 23.93 4.59
N GLY A 151 6.62 23.71 4.99
CA GLY A 151 5.50 23.33 4.13
C GLY A 151 4.50 22.41 4.81
N SER A 152 3.71 21.70 4.03
CA SER A 152 2.73 20.75 4.58
C SER A 152 2.49 19.58 3.65
N LYS A 153 2.21 18.42 4.24
CA LYS A 153 1.86 17.18 3.56
C LYS A 153 0.45 16.75 3.95
N MET A 154 -0.29 16.19 3.01
CA MET A 154 -1.70 15.85 3.20
C MET A 154 -1.94 14.36 2.98
N PHE A 155 -2.91 13.81 3.69
CA PHE A 155 -3.31 12.39 3.61
C PHE A 155 -2.21 11.42 4.01
N ILE A 156 -1.42 11.77 5.04
CA ILE A 156 -0.30 10.96 5.48
C ILE A 156 -0.77 9.85 6.41
N SER A 157 -0.65 8.60 5.95
CA SER A 157 -1.01 7.40 6.72
C SER A 157 -0.02 7.18 7.87
N GLY A 158 -0.54 6.81 9.03
CA GLY A 158 0.25 6.61 10.24
C GLY A 158 0.61 7.90 10.96
N ALA A 159 0.48 9.07 10.35
CA ALA A 159 0.94 10.34 10.88
C ALA A 159 0.40 10.64 12.29
N GLY A 160 1.31 11.01 13.20
CA GLY A 160 1.03 11.24 14.62
C GLY A 160 0.96 9.97 15.47
N ALA A 161 1.28 8.82 14.88
CA ALA A 161 1.42 7.53 15.56
C ALA A 161 2.64 6.74 15.05
N THR A 162 3.56 7.41 14.37
CA THR A 162 4.80 6.84 13.81
C THR A 162 6.00 7.65 14.28
N GLU A 163 7.17 7.04 14.29
CA GLU A 163 8.42 7.62 14.80
C GLU A 163 9.27 8.27 13.70
N VAL A 164 9.07 7.88 12.42
CA VAL A 164 9.86 8.38 11.30
C VAL A 164 9.01 8.77 10.09
N LEU A 165 9.37 9.89 9.47
CA LEU A 165 8.75 10.42 8.26
C LEU A 165 9.78 10.44 7.13
N VAL A 166 9.48 9.83 5.97
CA VAL A 166 10.24 10.07 4.74
C VAL A 166 9.54 11.16 3.94
N VAL A 167 10.15 12.34 3.92
CA VAL A 167 9.56 13.58 3.40
C VAL A 167 10.17 13.92 2.04
N MET A 168 9.32 14.00 1.01
CA MET A 168 9.70 14.57 -0.28
C MET A 168 9.63 16.09 -0.21
N ALA A 169 10.78 16.76 -0.33
CA ALA A 169 10.88 18.22 -0.23
C ALA A 169 11.73 18.79 -1.36
N ARG A 170 11.44 20.04 -1.74
CA ARG A 170 12.17 20.75 -2.77
C ARG A 170 13.44 21.36 -2.18
N THR A 171 14.58 20.89 -2.65
CA THR A 171 15.93 21.46 -2.36
C THR A 171 16.43 22.34 -3.51
N GLY A 172 15.93 22.09 -4.74
CA GLY A 172 16.25 22.90 -5.90
C GLY A 172 15.38 24.16 -6.06
N ALA A 173 15.61 24.91 -7.12
CA ALA A 173 14.81 26.09 -7.48
C ALA A 173 13.32 25.73 -7.65
N PRO A 174 12.38 26.67 -7.43
CA PRO A 174 10.93 26.41 -7.53
C PRO A 174 10.48 25.81 -8.87
N ASP A 175 11.16 26.14 -9.95
CA ASP A 175 10.90 25.72 -11.33
C ASP A 175 11.72 24.49 -11.79
N SER A 176 12.51 23.91 -10.90
CA SER A 176 13.40 22.77 -11.21
C SER A 176 12.67 21.46 -11.51
N GLY A 177 11.33 21.45 -11.42
CA GLY A 177 10.52 20.25 -11.69
C GLY A 177 10.87 19.06 -10.77
N ALA A 178 10.83 17.88 -11.32
CA ALA A 178 11.14 16.63 -10.59
C ALA A 178 12.59 16.57 -10.08
N GLY A 179 13.55 17.10 -10.85
CA GLY A 179 14.98 17.11 -10.50
C GLY A 179 15.35 18.02 -9.32
N GLY A 180 14.42 18.83 -8.84
CA GLY A 180 14.63 19.66 -7.63
C GLY A 180 14.10 19.05 -6.35
N VAL A 181 13.59 17.83 -6.38
CA VAL A 181 13.00 17.16 -5.20
C VAL A 181 14.01 16.20 -4.58
N SER A 182 14.20 16.28 -3.26
CA SER A 182 15.00 15.36 -2.45
C SER A 182 14.12 14.61 -1.47
N ALA A 183 14.56 13.44 -1.03
CA ALA A 183 13.93 12.65 0.01
C ALA A 183 14.72 12.82 1.32
N ILE A 184 14.05 13.16 2.39
CA ILE A 184 14.69 13.49 3.67
C ILE A 184 13.98 12.71 4.79
N VAL A 185 14.77 12.02 5.63
CA VAL A 185 14.26 11.34 6.83
C VAL A 185 14.14 12.37 7.96
N VAL A 186 12.95 12.47 8.51
CA VAL A 186 12.62 13.41 9.58
C VAL A 186 12.09 12.62 10.79
N PRO A 187 12.69 12.74 11.98
CA PRO A 187 12.08 12.21 13.21
C PRO A 187 10.69 12.83 13.40
N ALA A 188 9.72 12.01 13.74
CA ALA A 188 8.32 12.45 13.82
C ALA A 188 8.05 13.43 14.98
N ASP A 189 8.93 13.45 15.97
CA ASP A 189 8.92 14.34 17.14
C ASP A 189 9.86 15.57 16.99
N ALA A 190 10.46 15.77 15.80
CA ALA A 190 11.33 16.92 15.56
C ALA A 190 10.59 18.25 15.81
N ALA A 191 11.27 19.20 16.45
CA ALA A 191 10.70 20.51 16.74
C ALA A 191 10.19 21.19 15.45
N GLY A 192 8.95 21.65 15.45
CA GLY A 192 8.29 22.27 14.29
C GLY A 192 7.50 21.27 13.42
N VAL A 193 7.48 19.98 13.76
CA VAL A 193 6.55 19.02 13.15
C VAL A 193 5.22 19.08 13.91
N GLU A 194 4.14 19.34 13.18
CA GLU A 194 2.79 19.40 13.75
C GLU A 194 1.82 18.50 12.96
N TYR A 195 0.88 17.90 13.67
CA TYR A 195 -0.11 16.99 13.09
C TYR A 195 -1.51 17.59 13.17
N GLY A 196 -2.20 17.63 12.05
CA GLY A 196 -3.61 17.95 11.98
C GLY A 196 -4.50 16.88 12.66
N LYS A 197 -5.79 17.12 12.69
CA LYS A 197 -6.76 16.12 13.15
C LYS A 197 -6.69 14.86 12.28
N ASN A 198 -7.09 13.72 12.84
CA ASN A 198 -7.34 12.54 12.04
C ASN A 198 -8.51 12.78 11.09
N GLU A 199 -8.33 12.47 9.80
CA GLU A 199 -9.39 12.65 8.81
C GLU A 199 -10.55 11.67 9.04
N GLU A 200 -11.77 12.16 8.93
CA GLU A 200 -12.98 11.34 8.96
C GLU A 200 -13.17 10.69 7.58
N LYS A 201 -12.83 9.40 7.49
CA LYS A 201 -12.76 8.68 6.21
C LYS A 201 -13.94 7.76 6.00
N MET A 202 -14.25 7.46 4.73
CA MET A 202 -15.22 6.45 4.34
C MET A 202 -14.78 5.06 4.81
N GLY A 203 -13.52 4.67 4.54
CA GLY A 203 -12.88 3.42 4.90
C GLY A 203 -11.47 3.64 5.46
N TRP A 204 -10.67 2.56 5.61
CA TRP A 204 -9.33 2.60 6.18
C TRP A 204 -9.30 3.25 7.56
N LYS A 205 -10.33 3.02 8.37
CA LYS A 205 -10.47 3.70 9.65
C LYS A 205 -9.50 3.21 10.71
N SER A 206 -9.01 1.97 10.59
CA SER A 206 -8.02 1.40 11.52
C SER A 206 -6.59 1.88 11.28
N GLN A 207 -6.40 2.99 10.58
CA GLN A 207 -5.14 3.72 10.54
C GLN A 207 -5.41 5.24 10.52
N PRO A 208 -4.60 6.06 11.23
CA PRO A 208 -4.72 7.50 11.15
C PRO A 208 -4.26 8.00 9.79
N THR A 209 -4.92 9.04 9.31
CA THR A 209 -4.53 9.79 8.11
C THR A 209 -4.64 11.26 8.44
N ARG A 210 -3.52 12.01 8.35
CA ARG A 210 -3.48 13.39 8.83
C ARG A 210 -2.74 14.30 7.85
N LEU A 211 -2.96 15.59 8.01
CA LEU A 211 -2.06 16.63 7.55
C LEU A 211 -0.83 16.65 8.46
N VAL A 212 0.36 16.82 7.89
CA VAL A 212 1.61 17.07 8.61
C VAL A 212 2.16 18.41 8.17
N SER A 213 2.37 19.32 9.11
CA SER A 213 2.98 20.64 8.88
C SER A 213 4.41 20.65 9.36
N PHE A 214 5.26 21.35 8.62
CA PHE A 214 6.66 21.58 8.93
C PHE A 214 6.90 23.09 9.04
N ASP A 215 7.19 23.58 10.25
CA ASP A 215 7.47 24.98 10.51
C ASP A 215 8.94 25.15 10.92
N GLY A 216 9.81 25.32 9.90
CA GLY A 216 11.24 25.48 10.11
C GLY A 216 11.92 24.27 10.75
N VAL A 217 11.45 23.06 10.46
CA VAL A 217 12.01 21.82 11.01
C VAL A 217 13.44 21.63 10.57
N ARG A 218 14.35 21.52 11.53
CA ARG A 218 15.79 21.32 11.28
C ARG A 218 16.19 19.87 11.41
N VAL A 219 16.85 19.36 10.38
CA VAL A 219 17.44 18.01 10.38
C VAL A 219 18.82 18.06 9.72
N PRO A 220 19.78 17.23 10.15
CA PRO A 220 21.10 17.15 9.53
C PRO A 220 21.01 16.86 8.03
N VAL A 221 21.95 17.40 7.24
CA VAL A 221 22.02 17.11 5.78
C VAL A 221 22.24 15.61 5.49
N THR A 222 22.81 14.88 6.45
CA THR A 222 22.97 13.41 6.40
C THR A 222 21.66 12.64 6.47
N ASN A 223 20.56 13.27 6.89
CA ASN A 223 19.22 12.65 6.84
C ASN A 223 18.63 12.56 5.42
N ARG A 224 19.35 13.07 4.39
CA ARG A 224 18.92 12.94 3.00
C ARG A 224 19.22 11.55 2.46
N LEU A 225 18.24 10.97 1.76
CA LEU A 225 18.41 9.74 0.99
C LEU A 225 19.09 10.08 -0.36
N GLY A 226 20.21 9.43 -0.66
CA GLY A 226 20.97 9.64 -1.89
C GLY A 226 21.47 11.08 -2.08
N ALA A 227 21.56 11.57 -3.35
CA ALA A 227 21.98 12.92 -3.68
C ALA A 227 20.79 13.90 -3.75
N GLU A 228 21.08 15.22 -3.66
CA GLU A 228 20.04 16.23 -3.93
C GLU A 228 19.46 16.08 -5.33
N GLY A 229 18.14 16.25 -5.42
CA GLY A 229 17.41 16.13 -6.68
C GLY A 229 17.03 14.69 -7.08
N GLU A 230 17.49 13.67 -6.37
CA GLU A 230 17.12 12.27 -6.67
C GLU A 230 15.81 11.82 -6.01
N GLY A 231 15.26 12.59 -5.08
CA GLY A 231 14.09 12.18 -4.29
C GLY A 231 12.88 11.82 -5.11
N PHE A 232 12.61 12.53 -6.21
CA PHE A 232 11.48 12.20 -7.07
C PHE A 232 11.67 10.85 -7.79
N LYS A 233 12.89 10.53 -8.21
CA LYS A 233 13.23 9.20 -8.76
C LYS A 233 12.99 8.09 -7.75
N PHE A 234 13.38 8.32 -6.49
CA PHE A 234 13.14 7.37 -5.40
C PHE A 234 11.66 7.22 -5.09
N ALA A 235 10.91 8.34 -5.09
CA ALA A 235 9.47 8.33 -4.95
C ALA A 235 8.79 7.46 -6.02
N MET A 236 9.17 7.62 -7.28
CA MET A 236 8.59 6.83 -8.38
C MET A 236 8.92 5.33 -8.27
N LYS A 237 10.16 4.98 -7.89
CA LYS A 237 10.54 3.59 -7.64
C LYS A 237 9.77 2.98 -6.44
N GLY A 238 9.60 3.74 -5.37
CA GLY A 238 8.78 3.33 -4.24
C GLY A 238 7.33 3.09 -4.64
N LEU A 239 6.76 4.00 -5.46
CA LEU A 239 5.40 3.89 -5.94
C LEU A 239 5.17 2.71 -6.90
N ASP A 240 6.15 2.26 -7.70
CA ASP A 240 5.98 1.05 -8.52
C ASP A 240 5.73 -0.17 -7.63
N GLY A 241 6.50 -0.34 -6.55
CA GLY A 241 6.23 -1.35 -5.52
C GLY A 241 4.93 -1.11 -4.76
N GLY A 242 4.65 0.14 -4.37
CA GLY A 242 3.41 0.54 -3.69
C GLY A 242 2.15 0.19 -4.47
N ARG A 243 2.16 0.37 -5.81
CA ARG A 243 1.08 -0.04 -6.72
C ARG A 243 0.78 -1.53 -6.63
N LEU A 244 1.82 -2.37 -6.59
CA LEU A 244 1.68 -3.83 -6.42
C LEU A 244 1.15 -4.19 -5.03
N ASN A 245 1.64 -3.50 -4.00
CA ASN A 245 1.20 -3.69 -2.63
C ASN A 245 -0.30 -3.43 -2.48
N ILE A 246 -0.79 -2.30 -3.00
CA ILE A 246 -2.22 -1.96 -2.91
C ILE A 246 -3.10 -2.82 -3.83
N ALA A 247 -2.56 -3.26 -4.96
CA ALA A 247 -3.19 -4.26 -5.80
C ALA A 247 -3.37 -5.58 -5.04
N SER A 248 -2.35 -6.03 -4.31
CA SER A 248 -2.40 -7.25 -3.48
C SER A 248 -3.41 -7.12 -2.33
N CYS A 249 -3.51 -5.95 -1.69
CA CYS A 249 -4.57 -5.67 -0.72
C CYS A 249 -5.98 -5.79 -1.34
N SER A 250 -6.14 -5.36 -2.59
CA SER A 250 -7.42 -5.50 -3.32
C SER A 250 -7.73 -6.95 -3.66
N LEU A 251 -6.70 -7.77 -4.00
CA LEU A 251 -6.88 -9.21 -4.23
C LEU A 251 -7.36 -9.92 -2.95
N GLY A 252 -6.74 -9.63 -1.80
CA GLY A 252 -7.14 -10.26 -0.54
C GLY A 252 -8.55 -9.86 -0.10
N ALA A 253 -8.92 -8.58 -0.22
CA ALA A 253 -10.28 -8.12 0.02
C ALA A 253 -11.30 -8.85 -0.87
N ALA A 254 -11.01 -8.96 -2.18
CA ALA A 254 -11.87 -9.65 -3.14
C ALA A 254 -11.95 -11.16 -2.85
N GLN A 255 -10.84 -11.79 -2.46
CA GLN A 255 -10.83 -13.20 -2.06
C GLN A 255 -11.72 -13.45 -0.85
N GLN A 256 -11.60 -12.61 0.18
CA GLN A 256 -12.45 -12.70 1.37
C GLN A 256 -13.93 -12.51 1.03
N ALA A 257 -14.24 -11.49 0.22
CA ALA A 257 -15.61 -11.22 -0.23
C ALA A 257 -16.20 -12.39 -1.02
N LEU A 258 -15.42 -13.00 -1.93
CA LEU A 258 -15.83 -14.16 -2.71
C LEU A 258 -16.08 -15.39 -1.82
N THR A 259 -15.19 -15.65 -0.86
CA THR A 259 -15.31 -16.76 0.09
C THR A 259 -16.59 -16.63 0.91
N LEU A 260 -16.82 -15.46 1.52
CA LEU A 260 -18.03 -15.18 2.28
C LEU A 260 -19.30 -15.31 1.45
N SER A 261 -19.27 -14.87 0.19
CA SER A 261 -20.43 -14.98 -0.72
C SER A 261 -20.73 -16.44 -1.06
N ARG A 262 -19.72 -17.25 -1.35
CA ARG A 262 -19.86 -18.68 -1.60
C ARG A 262 -20.54 -19.38 -0.42
N ASP A 263 -20.05 -19.14 0.79
CA ASP A 263 -20.55 -19.80 1.99
C ASP A 263 -21.96 -19.33 2.33
N TYR A 264 -22.23 -18.02 2.25
CA TYR A 264 -23.56 -17.46 2.47
C TYR A 264 -24.60 -18.01 1.48
N LEU A 265 -24.29 -18.12 0.18
CA LEU A 265 -25.20 -18.66 -0.81
C LEU A 265 -25.47 -20.15 -0.61
N ALA A 266 -24.54 -20.91 -0.04
CA ALA A 266 -24.72 -22.32 0.28
C ALA A 266 -25.64 -22.56 1.49
N GLU A 267 -25.69 -21.62 2.44
CA GLU A 267 -26.46 -21.73 3.68
C GLU A 267 -27.83 -21.06 3.60
N ARG A 268 -27.91 -19.90 2.94
CA ARG A 268 -29.12 -19.08 2.88
C ARG A 268 -30.17 -19.65 1.94
N LYS A 269 -31.42 -19.77 2.44
CA LYS A 269 -32.57 -20.26 1.66
C LYS A 269 -33.55 -19.14 1.40
N GLN A 270 -34.04 -19.07 0.15
CA GLN A 270 -35.18 -18.26 -0.27
C GLN A 270 -35.95 -19.01 -1.37
N PHE A 271 -37.24 -18.75 -1.48
CA PHE A 271 -38.12 -19.44 -2.44
C PHE A 271 -38.08 -20.98 -2.30
N GLY A 272 -37.90 -21.48 -1.06
CA GLY A 272 -37.88 -22.90 -0.72
C GLY A 272 -36.61 -23.66 -1.07
N ARG A 273 -35.52 -23.00 -1.48
CA ARG A 273 -34.23 -23.63 -1.85
C ARG A 273 -33.02 -22.75 -1.51
N ASP A 274 -31.83 -23.34 -1.52
CA ASP A 274 -30.57 -22.64 -1.26
C ASP A 274 -30.33 -21.59 -2.36
N LEU A 275 -29.76 -20.42 -1.99
CA LEU A 275 -29.43 -19.36 -2.94
C LEU A 275 -28.42 -19.86 -3.98
N SER A 276 -27.50 -20.75 -3.61
CA SER A 276 -26.54 -21.38 -4.53
C SER A 276 -27.17 -22.19 -5.66
N SER A 277 -28.47 -22.55 -5.58
CA SER A 277 -29.19 -23.26 -6.65
C SER A 277 -29.69 -22.36 -7.78
N PHE A 278 -29.58 -21.01 -7.62
CA PHE A 278 -30.06 -20.07 -8.66
C PHE A 278 -28.92 -19.74 -9.63
N GLN A 279 -29.08 -20.04 -10.92
CA GLN A 279 -28.06 -19.82 -11.94
C GLN A 279 -27.55 -18.38 -12.01
N ALA A 280 -28.45 -17.39 -11.87
CA ALA A 280 -28.04 -15.99 -11.88
C ALA A 280 -27.02 -15.64 -10.78
N LEU A 281 -27.09 -16.29 -9.61
CA LEU A 281 -26.13 -16.11 -8.52
C LEU A 281 -24.85 -16.91 -8.74
N GLN A 282 -24.99 -18.13 -9.33
CA GLN A 282 -23.82 -18.94 -9.75
C GLN A 282 -22.96 -18.20 -10.79
N PHE A 283 -23.61 -17.51 -11.77
CA PHE A 283 -22.89 -16.74 -12.79
C PHE A 283 -22.10 -15.60 -12.15
N LYS A 284 -22.66 -14.87 -11.18
CA LYS A 284 -21.93 -13.83 -10.43
C LYS A 284 -20.71 -14.38 -9.71
N LEU A 285 -20.81 -15.52 -9.02
CA LEU A 285 -19.65 -16.17 -8.39
C LEU A 285 -18.59 -16.56 -9.42
N ALA A 286 -18.99 -17.08 -10.58
CA ALA A 286 -18.08 -17.48 -11.64
C ALA A 286 -17.35 -16.27 -12.24
N ASP A 287 -18.06 -15.16 -12.47
CA ASP A 287 -17.47 -13.91 -12.97
C ASP A 287 -16.48 -13.33 -11.95
N MET A 288 -16.87 -13.21 -10.66
CA MET A 288 -16.01 -12.76 -9.56
C MET A 288 -14.73 -13.60 -9.47
N ALA A 289 -14.84 -14.93 -9.54
CA ALA A 289 -13.69 -15.84 -9.48
C ALA A 289 -12.75 -15.68 -10.71
N SER A 290 -13.32 -15.51 -11.89
CA SER A 290 -12.58 -15.34 -13.14
C SER A 290 -11.80 -14.03 -13.15
N GLU A 291 -12.45 -12.92 -12.80
CA GLU A 291 -11.82 -11.60 -12.72
C GLU A 291 -10.73 -11.53 -11.63
N LEU A 292 -10.98 -12.13 -10.46
CA LEU A 292 -9.98 -12.24 -9.40
C LEU A 292 -8.75 -13.04 -9.84
N THR A 293 -8.96 -14.15 -10.56
CA THR A 293 -7.86 -14.97 -11.09
C THR A 293 -7.04 -14.18 -12.11
N ALA A 294 -7.69 -13.48 -13.03
CA ALA A 294 -6.99 -12.64 -14.02
C ALA A 294 -6.19 -11.52 -13.34
N ALA A 295 -6.77 -10.82 -12.37
CA ALA A 295 -6.09 -9.77 -11.61
C ALA A 295 -4.88 -10.29 -10.84
N ARG A 296 -5.00 -11.47 -10.21
CA ARG A 296 -3.90 -12.12 -9.49
C ARG A 296 -2.74 -12.46 -10.41
N LEU A 297 -3.00 -12.98 -11.60
CA LEU A 297 -1.97 -13.25 -12.60
C LEU A 297 -1.28 -11.97 -13.07
N MET A 298 -2.02 -10.88 -13.31
CA MET A 298 -1.45 -9.59 -13.67
C MET A 298 -0.54 -9.03 -12.57
N VAL A 299 -0.97 -9.09 -11.31
CA VAL A 299 -0.17 -8.61 -10.17
C VAL A 299 1.12 -9.41 -10.03
N ARG A 300 1.05 -10.74 -10.06
CA ARG A 300 2.23 -11.62 -9.96
C ARG A 300 3.20 -11.42 -11.12
N HIS A 301 2.68 -11.27 -12.35
CA HIS A 301 3.50 -10.98 -13.52
C HIS A 301 4.21 -9.62 -13.40
N ALA A 302 3.51 -8.58 -12.97
CA ALA A 302 4.11 -7.25 -12.78
C ALA A 302 5.14 -7.25 -11.63
N ALA A 303 4.90 -7.99 -10.55
CA ALA A 303 5.84 -8.17 -9.45
C ALA A 303 7.12 -8.86 -9.93
N TRP A 304 6.99 -9.97 -10.67
CA TRP A 304 8.13 -10.65 -11.27
C TRP A 304 8.95 -9.74 -12.19
N ARG A 305 8.30 -8.94 -13.05
CA ARG A 305 9.01 -7.98 -13.92
C ARG A 305 9.75 -6.92 -13.10
N LEU A 306 9.17 -6.44 -12.01
CA LEU A 306 9.82 -5.48 -11.14
C LEU A 306 11.06 -6.08 -10.47
N ASP A 307 10.99 -7.33 -10.03
CA ASP A 307 12.12 -8.08 -9.46
C ASP A 307 13.25 -8.31 -10.48
N GLN A 308 12.91 -8.45 -11.76
CA GLN A 308 13.91 -8.56 -12.85
C GLN A 308 14.50 -7.21 -13.30
N ASN A 309 14.12 -6.09 -12.68
CA ASN A 309 14.48 -4.74 -13.13
C ASN A 309 14.12 -4.49 -14.60
N ASP A 310 13.00 -5.07 -15.06
CA ASP A 310 12.53 -4.94 -16.42
C ASP A 310 12.21 -3.48 -16.75
N PRO A 311 12.68 -2.92 -17.89
CA PRO A 311 12.37 -1.53 -18.29
C PRO A 311 10.87 -1.24 -18.44
N GLU A 312 10.04 -2.25 -18.69
CA GLU A 312 8.58 -2.14 -18.79
C GLU A 312 7.86 -2.29 -17.44
N ALA A 313 8.57 -2.60 -16.35
CA ALA A 313 7.97 -2.88 -15.04
C ALA A 313 6.98 -1.79 -14.58
N THR A 314 7.32 -0.51 -14.75
CA THR A 314 6.44 0.62 -14.37
C THR A 314 5.08 0.55 -15.07
N ALA A 315 5.05 0.24 -16.38
CA ALA A 315 3.80 0.11 -17.13
C ALA A 315 2.98 -1.10 -16.67
N HIS A 316 3.65 -2.24 -16.42
CA HIS A 316 3.00 -3.44 -15.91
C HIS A 316 2.46 -3.25 -14.48
N CYS A 317 3.19 -2.58 -13.59
CA CYS A 317 2.71 -2.21 -12.25
C CYS A 317 1.48 -1.30 -12.34
N ALA A 318 1.47 -0.33 -13.28
CA ALA A 318 0.31 0.54 -13.50
C ALA A 318 -0.91 -0.23 -14.04
N MET A 319 -0.72 -1.16 -15.00
CA MET A 319 -1.78 -2.03 -15.51
C MET A 319 -2.36 -2.92 -14.40
N ALA A 320 -1.50 -3.59 -13.65
CA ALA A 320 -1.88 -4.49 -12.57
C ALA A 320 -2.65 -3.75 -11.47
N LYS A 321 -2.13 -2.61 -11.00
CA LYS A 321 -2.80 -1.78 -9.99
C LYS A 321 -4.18 -1.34 -10.46
N ARG A 322 -4.30 -0.76 -11.64
CA ARG A 322 -5.58 -0.29 -12.19
C ARG A 322 -6.58 -1.44 -12.27
N PHE A 323 -6.18 -2.56 -12.86
CA PHE A 323 -7.09 -3.70 -13.05
C PHE A 323 -7.49 -4.32 -11.71
N ALA A 324 -6.54 -4.62 -10.84
CA ALA A 324 -6.81 -5.28 -9.56
C ALA A 324 -7.65 -4.42 -8.60
N THR A 325 -7.46 -3.08 -8.59
CA THR A 325 -8.24 -2.20 -7.71
C THR A 325 -9.65 -1.94 -8.24
N ASP A 326 -9.86 -1.86 -9.56
CA ASP A 326 -11.19 -1.80 -10.16
C ASP A 326 -11.94 -3.12 -9.92
N MET A 327 -11.31 -4.26 -10.18
CA MET A 327 -11.85 -5.60 -9.94
C MET A 327 -12.17 -5.81 -8.45
N GLY A 328 -11.22 -5.50 -7.55
CA GLY A 328 -11.38 -5.71 -6.12
C GLY A 328 -12.58 -4.97 -5.54
N PHE A 329 -12.75 -3.70 -5.93
CA PHE A 329 -13.94 -2.93 -5.56
C PHE A 329 -15.23 -3.57 -6.12
N ASN A 330 -15.24 -3.95 -7.39
CA ASN A 330 -16.42 -4.56 -8.03
C ASN A 330 -16.79 -5.88 -7.36
N VAL A 331 -15.82 -6.76 -7.09
CA VAL A 331 -16.06 -8.04 -6.41
C VAL A 331 -16.63 -7.83 -5.00
N CYS A 332 -16.06 -6.89 -4.22
CA CYS A 332 -16.59 -6.56 -2.90
C CYS A 332 -18.02 -6.01 -2.97
N ASN A 333 -18.32 -5.16 -3.95
CA ASN A 333 -19.66 -4.60 -4.16
C ASN A 333 -20.67 -5.66 -4.61
N GLU A 334 -20.30 -6.57 -5.51
CA GLU A 334 -21.16 -7.71 -5.90
C GLU A 334 -21.39 -8.68 -4.73
N ALA A 335 -20.37 -8.93 -3.92
CA ALA A 335 -20.48 -9.72 -2.70
C ALA A 335 -21.49 -9.12 -1.71
N LEU A 336 -21.44 -7.80 -1.49
CA LEU A 336 -22.44 -7.08 -0.70
C LEU A 336 -23.83 -7.27 -1.28
N GLN A 337 -23.99 -7.14 -2.60
CA GLN A 337 -25.28 -7.36 -3.29
C GLN A 337 -25.80 -8.80 -3.11
N LEU A 338 -24.91 -9.80 -3.18
CA LEU A 338 -25.28 -11.22 -2.97
C LEU A 338 -25.80 -11.51 -1.56
N HIS A 339 -25.36 -10.76 -0.57
CA HIS A 339 -25.85 -10.87 0.82
C HIS A 339 -27.17 -10.10 1.05
N GLY A 340 -27.63 -9.27 0.09
CA GLY A 340 -28.83 -8.48 0.23
C GLY A 340 -28.77 -7.53 1.42
N GLY A 341 -29.84 -7.42 2.20
CA GLY A 341 -29.88 -6.55 3.38
C GLY A 341 -28.79 -6.86 4.43
N TYR A 342 -28.38 -8.12 4.55
CA TYR A 342 -27.29 -8.52 5.45
C TYR A 342 -25.93 -8.01 4.99
N GLY A 343 -25.68 -7.82 3.70
CA GLY A 343 -24.44 -7.23 3.21
C GLY A 343 -24.30 -5.74 3.56
N TYR A 344 -25.41 -5.06 3.88
CA TYR A 344 -25.46 -3.63 4.14
C TYR A 344 -25.29 -3.27 5.63
N ILE A 345 -25.40 -4.24 6.52
CA ILE A 345 -25.28 -4.04 7.97
C ILE A 345 -23.89 -4.45 8.48
N ARG A 346 -23.45 -3.82 9.57
CA ARG A 346 -22.06 -3.95 10.08
C ARG A 346 -21.72 -5.31 10.69
N GLU A 347 -22.72 -6.13 11.00
CA GLU A 347 -22.54 -7.51 11.48
C GLU A 347 -21.90 -8.43 10.45
N TYR A 348 -21.96 -8.03 9.17
CA TYR A 348 -21.28 -8.68 8.05
C TYR A 348 -20.16 -7.78 7.51
N PRO A 349 -18.99 -8.33 7.14
CA PRO A 349 -17.84 -7.50 6.80
C PRO A 349 -17.89 -6.86 5.40
N LEU A 350 -18.91 -7.16 4.58
CA LEU A 350 -18.95 -6.75 3.16
C LEU A 350 -19.00 -5.23 2.98
N GLU A 351 -19.78 -4.52 3.82
CA GLU A 351 -19.87 -3.07 3.76
C GLU A 351 -18.51 -2.40 4.06
N ARG A 352 -17.72 -2.98 5.00
CA ARG A 352 -16.38 -2.53 5.31
C ARG A 352 -15.42 -2.79 4.15
N LEU A 353 -15.45 -3.97 3.54
CA LEU A 353 -14.64 -4.31 2.38
C LEU A 353 -14.89 -3.36 1.20
N VAL A 354 -16.15 -3.00 0.94
CA VAL A 354 -16.52 -1.99 -0.08
C VAL A 354 -15.92 -0.62 0.26
N ARG A 355 -16.06 -0.16 1.53
CA ARG A 355 -15.53 1.13 1.95
C ARG A 355 -14.00 1.19 1.87
N ASP A 356 -13.33 0.13 2.30
CA ASP A 356 -11.87 0.06 2.31
C ASP A 356 -11.28 -0.04 0.90
N THR A 357 -11.87 -0.84 0.02
CA THR A 357 -11.36 -1.01 -1.36
C THR A 357 -11.63 0.21 -2.25
N ARG A 358 -12.61 1.08 -1.90
CA ARG A 358 -12.91 2.27 -2.71
C ARG A 358 -11.72 3.21 -2.86
N VAL A 359 -10.93 3.39 -1.82
CA VAL A 359 -9.77 4.29 -1.87
C VAL A 359 -8.61 3.73 -2.71
N HIS A 360 -8.54 2.41 -2.91
CA HIS A 360 -7.49 1.78 -3.72
C HIS A 360 -7.48 2.27 -5.19
N GLN A 361 -8.63 2.68 -5.72
CA GLN A 361 -8.71 3.28 -7.05
C GLN A 361 -8.16 4.71 -7.12
N ILE A 362 -7.95 5.36 -5.96
CA ILE A 362 -7.58 6.77 -5.85
C ILE A 362 -6.11 6.95 -5.47
N LEU A 363 -5.64 6.21 -4.46
CA LEU A 363 -4.28 6.36 -3.93
C LEU A 363 -3.22 5.66 -4.78
N GLU A 364 -1.93 5.87 -4.47
CA GLU A 364 -0.78 5.29 -5.18
C GLU A 364 -0.78 5.61 -6.69
N GLY A 365 -1.35 6.79 -7.01
CA GLY A 365 -1.74 7.21 -8.34
C GLY A 365 -3.15 6.75 -8.71
N THR A 366 -4.03 7.70 -9.04
CA THR A 366 -5.41 7.36 -9.44
C THR A 366 -5.42 6.42 -10.63
N ASN A 367 -6.51 5.65 -10.80
CA ASN A 367 -6.62 4.74 -11.94
C ASN A 367 -6.61 5.47 -13.29
N GLU A 368 -6.92 6.77 -13.32
CA GLU A 368 -6.73 7.65 -14.48
C GLU A 368 -5.24 7.90 -14.74
N ILE A 369 -4.44 8.15 -13.70
CA ILE A 369 -2.97 8.28 -13.84
C ILE A 369 -2.35 6.95 -14.28
N MET A 370 -2.84 5.81 -13.80
CA MET A 370 -2.38 4.49 -14.27
C MET A 370 -2.63 4.32 -15.77
N ARG A 371 -3.82 4.68 -16.25
CA ARG A 371 -4.15 4.67 -17.69
C ARG A 371 -3.24 5.60 -18.49
N LEU A 372 -2.92 6.78 -17.94
CA LEU A 372 -2.01 7.73 -18.59
C LEU A 372 -0.58 7.18 -18.72
N ILE A 373 -0.07 6.51 -17.68
CA ILE A 373 1.26 5.86 -17.71
C ILE A 373 1.30 4.81 -18.82
N VAL A 374 0.31 3.92 -18.86
CA VAL A 374 0.20 2.86 -19.87
C VAL A 374 0.09 3.45 -21.27
N ALA A 375 -0.82 4.43 -21.46
CA ALA A 375 -1.02 5.06 -22.77
C ALA A 375 0.24 5.79 -23.27
N ARG A 376 0.95 6.50 -22.40
CA ARG A 376 2.21 7.17 -22.76
C ARG A 376 3.27 6.18 -23.21
N ARG A 377 3.37 5.03 -22.54
CA ARG A 377 4.33 3.99 -22.92
C ARG A 377 4.00 3.40 -24.30
N LEU A 378 2.73 3.06 -24.54
CA LEU A 378 2.26 2.56 -25.83
C LEU A 378 2.52 3.55 -26.99
N LEU A 379 2.31 4.84 -26.74
CA LEU A 379 2.50 5.89 -27.76
C LEU A 379 3.97 6.24 -28.02
N ALA A 380 4.84 6.06 -27.03
CA ALA A 380 6.26 6.39 -27.18
C ALA A 380 7.04 5.30 -27.94
N ASP A 381 6.84 4.02 -27.61
CA ASP A 381 7.67 2.92 -28.11
C ASP A 381 6.89 1.89 -28.95
N GLY A 382 5.62 2.15 -29.20
CA GLY A 382 4.80 1.35 -30.12
C GLY A 382 4.19 0.09 -29.52
N VAL A 383 4.85 -0.61 -28.60
CA VAL A 383 4.32 -1.85 -28.05
C VAL A 383 4.75 -2.07 -26.61
N ILE A 384 3.78 -2.34 -25.72
CA ILE A 384 4.04 -3.04 -24.46
C ILE A 384 3.99 -4.53 -24.81
N GLU A 385 5.15 -5.15 -24.96
CA GLU A 385 5.21 -6.59 -25.17
C GLU A 385 4.84 -7.30 -23.88
N SER A 386 3.63 -7.84 -23.86
CA SER A 386 3.06 -8.34 -22.62
C SER A 386 3.36 -9.81 -22.35
N LEU A 387 3.73 -10.64 -23.32
CA LEU A 387 3.76 -12.10 -23.14
C LEU A 387 4.71 -12.81 -24.10
N GLN A 388 5.86 -12.26 -24.43
CA GLN A 388 6.89 -13.01 -25.18
C GLN A 388 7.74 -13.87 -24.27
#